data_6584b5d4a76e676cf6c3b0509459ced3
#
_entry.id   6584b5d4a76e676cf6c3b0509459ced3
#
_cell.length_a   1.000
_cell.length_b   1.000
_cell.length_c   1.000
_cell.angle_alpha   90.00
_cell.angle_beta   90.00
_cell.angle_gamma   90.00
#
_symmetry.space_group_name_H-M   'P 1'
#
loop_
_entity.id
_entity.type
_entity.pdbx_description
1 polymer ?
#
loop_
_entity_poly.entity_id
_entity_poly.type
_entity_poly.pdbx_seq_one_letter_code
_entity_poly.pdbx_strand_id
1 'polypeptide(L)'
;ATDPPSDLAVIKVDPNGLSTVALGNSDQLSVGEWVVAIGSPFGLHLNHTVTAGIVSAIGRSSVMSRNNFEDFIQHDAAINPGNSGGALFNLDGELVGINTAIATDGYSRANAGVGFAIPINMVKRVMEDLISDGKVTRGWLGVQIQDVDEGMAKALQLNGWNGAIISQVIKNSPAEDAGVEKQDVIIAVNGVKVDDSSNLKNLISSGRPHDKTKLTLIRDGHEKKLTVTLGIRPGEKELAETYRYGEKLFDILGLRV
;
A
#
# COMPACT_ATOMS: atom_id res chain seq x y z
N ALA A 1 9.03 17.98 -4.39
CA ALA A 1 8.02 17.62 -3.39
C ALA A 1 8.24 16.18 -2.93
N THR A 2 7.74 15.82 -1.74
CA THR A 2 7.96 14.50 -1.12
C THR A 2 6.67 13.94 -0.53
N ASP A 3 6.56 12.62 -0.52
CA ASP A 3 5.50 11.88 0.15
C ASP A 3 6.11 10.77 1.04
N PRO A 4 6.51 11.08 2.28
CA PRO A 4 7.13 10.12 3.18
C PRO A 4 6.33 8.82 3.40
N PRO A 5 4.98 8.84 3.47
CA PRO A 5 4.21 7.62 3.66
C PRO A 5 4.31 6.59 2.54
N SER A 6 4.71 6.99 1.32
CA SER A 6 4.99 6.07 0.20
C SER A 6 6.48 5.92 -0.11
N ASP A 7 7.36 6.57 0.65
CA ASP A 7 8.82 6.62 0.42
C ASP A 7 9.19 7.18 -0.96
N LEU A 8 8.43 8.15 -1.47
CA LEU A 8 8.62 8.76 -2.79
C LEU A 8 8.94 10.24 -2.72
N ALA A 9 9.78 10.69 -3.65
CA ALA A 9 10.09 12.09 -3.87
C ALA A 9 10.11 12.38 -5.39
N VAL A 10 9.61 13.57 -5.76
CA VAL A 10 9.70 14.09 -7.12
C VAL A 10 10.65 15.27 -7.13
N ILE A 11 11.67 15.21 -7.98
CA ILE A 11 12.63 16.28 -8.25
C ILE A 11 12.46 16.76 -9.69
N LYS A 12 12.62 18.06 -9.90
CA LYS A 12 12.64 18.65 -11.24
C LYS A 12 14.09 18.97 -11.62
N VAL A 13 14.49 18.50 -12.78
CA VAL A 13 15.85 18.70 -13.34
C VAL A 13 15.77 19.36 -14.71
N ASP A 14 16.89 19.92 -15.20
CA ASP A 14 17.02 20.35 -16.57
C ASP A 14 17.02 19.10 -17.48
N PRO A 15 16.13 19.00 -18.48
CA PRO A 15 16.02 17.84 -19.35
C PRO A 15 17.12 17.74 -20.39
N ASN A 16 17.99 18.76 -20.55
CA ASN A 16 19.03 18.78 -21.59
C ASN A 16 20.02 17.63 -21.42
N GLY A 17 20.15 16.81 -22.46
CA GLY A 17 21.04 15.65 -22.48
C GLY A 17 20.54 14.43 -21.69
N LEU A 18 19.30 14.43 -21.21
CA LEU A 18 18.69 13.30 -20.54
C LEU A 18 17.78 12.51 -21.49
N SER A 19 17.81 11.20 -21.35
CA SER A 19 16.84 10.30 -21.98
C SER A 19 15.75 9.94 -20.99
N THR A 20 14.51 9.80 -21.48
CA THR A 20 13.38 9.34 -20.67
C THR A 20 13.17 7.84 -20.83
N VAL A 21 12.55 7.23 -19.84
CA VAL A 21 12.19 5.81 -19.83
C VAL A 21 10.67 5.65 -20.05
N ALA A 22 10.27 4.57 -20.73
CA ALA A 22 8.86 4.19 -20.83
C ALA A 22 8.35 3.67 -19.47
N LEU A 23 7.19 4.18 -19.02
CA LEU A 23 6.55 3.70 -17.80
C LEU A 23 5.64 2.51 -18.14
N GLY A 24 5.96 1.34 -17.60
CA GLY A 24 5.18 0.11 -17.75
C GLY A 24 3.88 0.10 -16.94
N ASN A 25 3.32 -1.08 -16.73
CA ASN A 25 2.13 -1.31 -15.92
C ASN A 25 2.40 -2.40 -14.88
N SER A 26 2.59 -2.00 -13.61
CA SER A 26 2.88 -2.95 -12.53
C SER A 26 1.74 -3.91 -12.18
N ASP A 27 0.49 -3.58 -12.57
CA ASP A 27 -0.67 -4.45 -12.30
C ASP A 27 -0.72 -5.66 -13.26
N GLN A 28 0.09 -5.64 -14.33
CA GLN A 28 0.21 -6.74 -15.30
C GLN A 28 1.35 -7.71 -14.96
N LEU A 29 2.20 -7.37 -13.98
CA LEU A 29 3.28 -8.25 -13.55
C LEU A 29 2.75 -9.55 -12.97
N SER A 30 3.44 -10.64 -13.26
CA SER A 30 3.16 -11.96 -12.71
C SER A 30 4.38 -12.50 -11.95
N VAL A 31 4.14 -13.28 -10.92
CA VAL A 31 5.22 -13.99 -10.21
C VAL A 31 5.94 -14.93 -11.18
N GLY A 32 7.28 -14.88 -11.16
CA GLY A 32 8.14 -15.62 -12.07
C GLY A 32 8.61 -14.82 -13.30
N GLU A 33 8.06 -13.64 -13.56
CA GLU A 33 8.55 -12.77 -14.65
C GLU A 33 9.94 -12.20 -14.34
N TRP A 34 10.78 -12.16 -15.39
CA TRP A 34 12.12 -11.58 -15.30
C TRP A 34 12.07 -10.06 -15.10
N VAL A 35 12.91 -9.59 -14.19
CA VAL A 35 13.11 -8.15 -13.94
C VAL A 35 14.58 -7.82 -13.86
N VAL A 36 14.91 -6.57 -14.19
CA VAL A 36 16.26 -6.01 -14.19
C VAL A 36 16.30 -4.81 -13.26
N ALA A 37 17.11 -4.88 -12.22
CA ALA A 37 17.33 -3.77 -11.30
C ALA A 37 18.59 -2.99 -11.68
N ILE A 38 18.49 -1.65 -11.71
CA ILE A 38 19.61 -0.75 -12.00
C ILE A 38 19.77 0.22 -10.83
N GLY A 39 21.03 0.40 -10.38
CA GLY A 39 21.31 1.30 -9.26
C GLY A 39 22.82 1.51 -9.03
N SER A 40 23.16 2.01 -7.85
CA SER A 40 24.54 2.32 -7.45
C SER A 40 24.85 1.72 -6.08
N PRO A 41 24.88 0.37 -5.95
CA PRO A 41 25.07 -0.30 -4.67
C PRO A 41 26.42 0.13 -4.06
N PHE A 42 26.41 0.35 -2.74
CA PHE A 42 27.59 0.73 -1.95
C PHE A 42 28.28 2.05 -2.35
N GLY A 43 27.66 2.84 -3.23
CA GLY A 43 28.12 4.17 -3.61
C GLY A 43 28.48 4.34 -5.07
N LEU A 44 28.97 5.56 -5.42
CA LEU A 44 29.15 5.98 -6.81
C LEU A 44 30.25 5.22 -7.58
N HIS A 45 31.16 4.53 -6.90
CA HIS A 45 32.18 3.71 -7.54
C HIS A 45 31.62 2.44 -8.20
N LEU A 46 30.39 2.04 -7.83
CA LEU A 46 29.63 0.98 -8.48
C LEU A 46 28.35 1.52 -9.16
N ASN A 47 28.40 2.76 -9.64
CA ASN A 47 27.28 3.35 -10.36
C ASN A 47 26.92 2.52 -11.60
N HIS A 48 25.62 2.60 -12.00
CA HIS A 48 25.07 1.87 -13.14
C HIS A 48 25.23 0.34 -13.06
N THR A 49 25.26 -0.21 -11.83
CA THR A 49 25.24 -1.67 -11.65
C THR A 49 23.89 -2.21 -12.08
N VAL A 50 23.93 -3.25 -12.90
CA VAL A 50 22.75 -3.97 -13.42
C VAL A 50 22.72 -5.36 -12.82
N THR A 51 21.59 -5.74 -12.25
CA THR A 51 21.31 -7.10 -11.76
C THR A 51 20.01 -7.60 -12.32
N ALA A 52 19.85 -8.92 -12.44
CA ALA A 52 18.63 -9.54 -12.94
C ALA A 52 18.11 -10.57 -11.93
N GLY A 53 16.82 -10.76 -11.94
CA GLY A 53 16.10 -11.73 -11.12
C GLY A 53 14.67 -11.87 -11.61
N ILE A 54 13.79 -12.38 -10.76
CA ILE A 54 12.38 -12.56 -11.07
C ILE A 54 11.50 -11.85 -10.04
N VAL A 55 10.26 -11.57 -10.41
CA VAL A 55 9.20 -11.20 -9.47
C VAL A 55 8.92 -12.40 -8.56
N SER A 56 9.22 -12.28 -7.28
CA SER A 56 9.02 -13.34 -6.29
C SER A 56 7.64 -13.30 -5.63
N ALA A 57 7.07 -12.10 -5.49
CA ALA A 57 5.71 -11.87 -4.99
C ALA A 57 5.22 -10.46 -5.36
N ILE A 58 3.92 -10.23 -5.24
CA ILE A 58 3.26 -8.94 -5.46
C ILE A 58 2.42 -8.62 -4.23
N GLY A 59 2.17 -7.34 -3.95
CA GLY A 59 1.28 -6.94 -2.85
C GLY A 59 1.92 -7.05 -1.47
N ARG A 60 3.26 -7.02 -1.35
CA ARG A 60 3.92 -7.10 -0.05
C ARG A 60 3.71 -5.80 0.74
N SER A 61 3.17 -5.93 1.93
CA SER A 61 2.86 -4.84 2.84
C SER A 61 3.47 -5.08 4.23
N SER A 62 3.51 -4.01 5.06
CA SER A 62 4.07 -4.06 6.41
C SER A 62 5.53 -4.51 6.47
N VAL A 63 6.29 -4.22 5.42
CA VAL A 63 7.71 -4.54 5.31
C VAL A 63 8.54 -3.51 6.08
N MET A 64 8.30 -2.22 5.85
CA MET A 64 9.01 -1.11 6.50
C MET A 64 8.22 -0.59 7.70
N SER A 65 6.92 -0.35 7.53
CA SER A 65 6.03 0.14 8.58
C SER A 65 4.55 -0.13 8.28
N ARG A 66 3.79 -0.55 9.28
CA ARG A 66 2.33 -0.69 9.15
C ARG A 66 1.62 0.64 8.85
N ASN A 67 2.25 1.78 9.15
CA ASN A 67 1.68 3.09 8.89
C ASN A 67 1.90 3.56 7.44
N ASN A 68 2.87 3.01 6.75
CA ASN A 68 3.18 3.34 5.35
C ASN A 68 2.14 2.75 4.39
N PHE A 69 2.11 3.31 3.18
CA PHE A 69 1.35 2.75 2.05
C PHE A 69 2.31 1.88 1.24
N GLU A 70 2.31 0.59 1.55
CA GLU A 70 3.21 -0.39 0.99
C GLU A 70 2.42 -1.44 0.21
N ASP A 71 2.76 -1.61 -1.06
CA ASP A 71 2.20 -2.60 -1.99
C ASP A 71 3.33 -3.16 -2.86
N PHE A 72 4.45 -3.54 -2.21
CA PHE A 72 5.71 -3.77 -2.89
C PHE A 72 5.68 -4.96 -3.84
N ILE A 73 6.41 -4.79 -4.96
CA ILE A 73 6.91 -5.90 -5.77
C ILE A 73 8.12 -6.49 -5.03
N GLN A 74 8.04 -7.77 -4.65
CA GLN A 74 9.19 -8.52 -4.15
C GLN A 74 9.91 -9.15 -5.33
N HIS A 75 11.25 -9.05 -5.36
CA HIS A 75 12.11 -9.65 -6.40
C HIS A 75 13.42 -10.17 -5.79
N ASP A 76 14.10 -11.06 -6.50
CA ASP A 76 15.39 -11.61 -6.10
C ASP A 76 16.59 -11.06 -6.90
N ALA A 77 16.37 -10.11 -7.82
CA ALA A 77 17.45 -9.32 -8.39
C ALA A 77 18.27 -8.66 -7.27
N ALA A 78 19.57 -8.87 -7.25
CA ALA A 78 20.42 -8.42 -6.17
C ALA A 78 20.47 -6.90 -6.07
N ILE A 79 19.91 -6.35 -5.00
CA ILE A 79 20.00 -4.92 -4.66
C ILE A 79 20.62 -4.77 -3.25
N ASN A 80 21.29 -3.68 -3.01
CA ASN A 80 21.96 -3.37 -1.74
C ASN A 80 21.80 -1.88 -1.42
N PRO A 81 22.20 -1.40 -0.21
CA PRO A 81 22.19 0.02 0.10
C PRO A 81 22.87 0.85 -0.99
N GLY A 82 22.15 1.85 -1.51
CA GLY A 82 22.56 2.65 -2.68
C GLY A 82 21.75 2.35 -3.95
N ASN A 83 21.02 1.22 -4.02
CA ASN A 83 20.08 0.95 -5.11
C ASN A 83 18.71 1.61 -4.89
N SER A 84 18.39 2.06 -3.67
CA SER A 84 17.13 2.75 -3.37
C SER A 84 16.96 4.00 -4.24
N GLY A 85 15.79 4.17 -4.85
CA GLY A 85 15.50 5.17 -5.89
C GLY A 85 15.90 4.75 -7.31
N GLY A 86 16.63 3.64 -7.47
CA GLY A 86 16.97 3.04 -8.75
C GLY A 86 15.79 2.32 -9.40
N ALA A 87 15.91 2.04 -10.67
CA ALA A 87 14.85 1.49 -11.50
C ALA A 87 14.76 -0.05 -11.39
N LEU A 88 13.52 -0.56 -11.47
CA LEU A 88 13.22 -1.96 -11.75
C LEU A 88 12.49 -2.02 -13.10
N PHE A 89 13.05 -2.75 -14.07
CA PHE A 89 12.54 -2.88 -15.43
C PHE A 89 12.00 -4.29 -15.69
N ASN A 90 11.02 -4.38 -16.61
CA ASN A 90 10.69 -5.65 -17.28
C ASN A 90 11.65 -5.90 -18.46
N LEU A 91 11.50 -7.03 -19.17
CA LEU A 91 12.34 -7.35 -20.31
C LEU A 91 12.02 -6.51 -21.57
N ASP A 92 10.90 -5.82 -21.62
CA ASP A 92 10.53 -4.88 -22.68
C ASP A 92 11.19 -3.51 -22.49
N GLY A 93 11.97 -3.33 -21.41
CA GLY A 93 12.66 -2.07 -21.07
C GLY A 93 11.74 -1.01 -20.48
N GLU A 94 10.59 -1.40 -20.00
CA GLU A 94 9.66 -0.52 -19.31
C GLU A 94 9.92 -0.50 -17.80
N LEU A 95 9.85 0.68 -17.19
CA LEU A 95 9.95 0.86 -15.75
C LEU A 95 8.70 0.29 -15.07
N VAL A 96 8.87 -0.74 -14.24
CA VAL A 96 7.78 -1.41 -13.51
C VAL A 96 7.81 -1.15 -12.01
N GLY A 97 8.92 -0.63 -11.49
CA GLY A 97 9.03 -0.26 -10.08
C GLY A 97 10.24 0.61 -9.76
N ILE A 98 10.26 1.16 -8.55
CA ILE A 98 11.39 1.89 -7.96
C ILE A 98 11.90 1.08 -6.78
N ASN A 99 13.18 0.65 -6.82
CA ASN A 99 13.79 -0.10 -5.73
C ASN A 99 13.80 0.73 -4.45
N THR A 100 13.45 0.14 -3.30
CA THR A 100 13.37 0.88 -2.03
C THR A 100 14.03 0.14 -0.86
N ALA A 101 13.72 -1.13 -0.64
CA ALA A 101 14.13 -1.86 0.56
C ALA A 101 14.66 -3.26 0.25
N ILE A 102 15.33 -3.85 1.22
CA ILE A 102 15.75 -5.25 1.22
C ILE A 102 15.33 -5.92 2.53
N ALA A 103 15.05 -7.21 2.49
CA ALA A 103 15.07 -8.02 3.69
C ALA A 103 16.52 -8.40 4.01
N THR A 104 16.84 -8.38 5.29
CA THR A 104 18.16 -8.78 5.82
C THR A 104 17.96 -9.90 6.84
N ASP A 105 19.02 -10.66 7.10
CA ASP A 105 19.03 -11.71 8.13
C ASP A 105 19.13 -11.18 9.56
N GLY A 106 19.15 -9.85 9.72
CA GLY A 106 19.30 -9.17 11.01
C GLY A 106 20.75 -9.06 11.51
N TYR A 107 21.68 -9.81 10.96
CA TYR A 107 23.12 -9.78 11.29
C TYR A 107 23.91 -8.98 10.26
N SER A 108 23.54 -9.03 9.01
CA SER A 108 24.15 -8.34 7.89
C SER A 108 23.20 -7.28 7.34
N ARG A 109 23.76 -6.18 6.78
CA ARG A 109 22.99 -5.20 5.99
C ARG A 109 22.99 -5.54 4.50
N ALA A 110 23.48 -6.72 4.12
CA ALA A 110 23.48 -7.19 2.75
C ALA A 110 22.13 -7.84 2.40
N ASN A 111 21.84 -7.86 1.11
CA ASN A 111 20.67 -8.53 0.55
C ASN A 111 20.72 -10.04 0.82
N ALA A 112 19.66 -10.59 1.38
CA ALA A 112 19.48 -12.03 1.62
C ALA A 112 18.69 -12.73 0.48
N GLY A 113 18.71 -12.17 -0.74
CA GLY A 113 17.91 -12.67 -1.88
C GLY A 113 16.47 -12.15 -1.92
N VAL A 114 16.17 -11.10 -1.16
CA VAL A 114 14.83 -10.50 -1.11
C VAL A 114 14.95 -8.99 -1.20
N GLY A 115 14.56 -8.45 -2.36
CA GLY A 115 14.45 -7.03 -2.64
C GLY A 115 13.00 -6.60 -2.79
N PHE A 116 12.74 -5.31 -2.58
CA PHE A 116 11.43 -4.69 -2.70
C PHE A 116 11.49 -3.45 -3.57
N ALA A 117 10.48 -3.30 -4.43
CA ALA A 117 10.29 -2.12 -5.25
C ALA A 117 8.87 -1.56 -5.12
N ILE A 118 8.73 -0.25 -5.13
CA ILE A 118 7.44 0.45 -5.17
C ILE A 118 6.87 0.29 -6.58
N PRO A 119 5.63 -0.21 -6.75
CA PRO A 119 5.02 -0.43 -8.07
C PRO A 119 4.89 0.87 -8.86
N ILE A 120 5.17 0.79 -10.16
CA ILE A 120 5.16 2.00 -11.02
C ILE A 120 3.78 2.66 -11.09
N ASN A 121 2.67 1.93 -10.96
CA ASN A 121 1.34 2.52 -10.96
C ASN A 121 1.10 3.37 -9.71
N MET A 122 1.62 2.97 -8.54
CA MET A 122 1.64 3.80 -7.34
C MET A 122 2.52 5.04 -7.54
N VAL A 123 3.72 4.87 -8.13
CA VAL A 123 4.64 5.99 -8.43
C VAL A 123 4.00 7.01 -9.35
N LYS A 124 3.36 6.57 -10.45
CA LYS A 124 2.65 7.47 -11.39
C LYS A 124 1.66 8.36 -10.67
N ARG A 125 0.82 7.76 -9.82
CA ARG A 125 -0.20 8.50 -9.10
C ARG A 125 0.38 9.50 -8.10
N VAL A 126 1.33 9.06 -7.27
CA VAL A 126 2.02 9.93 -6.31
C VAL A 126 2.73 11.07 -7.03
N MET A 127 3.38 10.78 -8.16
CA MET A 127 4.05 11.77 -9.00
C MET A 127 3.07 12.81 -9.55
N GLU A 128 1.91 12.39 -10.08
CA GLU A 128 0.87 13.30 -10.58
C GLU A 128 0.43 14.26 -9.47
N ASP A 129 0.08 13.74 -8.29
CA ASP A 129 -0.38 14.56 -7.15
C ASP A 129 0.73 15.52 -6.66
N LEU A 130 1.99 15.06 -6.59
CA LEU A 130 3.12 15.90 -6.17
C LEU A 130 3.46 17.00 -7.18
N ILE A 131 3.25 16.77 -8.48
CA ILE A 131 3.48 17.76 -9.53
C ILE A 131 2.35 18.78 -9.54
N SER A 132 1.07 18.35 -9.45
CA SER A 132 -0.10 19.24 -9.53
C SER A 132 -0.31 20.06 -8.25
N ASP A 133 -0.28 19.38 -7.10
CA ASP A 133 -0.74 19.96 -5.82
C ASP A 133 0.37 20.08 -4.76
N GLY A 134 1.56 19.57 -5.06
CA GLY A 134 2.70 19.55 -4.13
C GLY A 134 2.54 18.59 -2.94
N LYS A 135 1.43 17.87 -2.87
CA LYS A 135 1.10 16.89 -1.82
C LYS A 135 0.20 15.79 -2.34
N VAL A 136 0.31 14.61 -1.75
CA VAL A 136 -0.57 13.48 -2.07
C VAL A 136 -1.84 13.53 -1.25
N THR A 137 -2.99 13.45 -1.92
CA THR A 137 -4.30 13.40 -1.27
C THR A 137 -4.90 11.99 -1.44
N ARG A 138 -5.17 11.31 -0.32
CA ARG A 138 -5.63 9.92 -0.31
C ARG A 138 -7.11 9.82 0.02
N GLY A 139 -7.78 8.87 -0.62
CA GLY A 139 -9.12 8.46 -0.23
C GLY A 139 -9.15 7.92 1.20
N TRP A 140 -10.25 8.13 1.88
CA TRP A 140 -10.48 7.72 3.26
C TRP A 140 -11.87 7.12 3.43
N LEU A 141 -11.93 5.99 4.13
CA LEU A 141 -13.18 5.29 4.44
C LEU A 141 -13.72 5.68 5.82
N GLY A 142 -12.83 5.89 6.79
CA GLY A 142 -13.21 6.23 8.17
C GLY A 142 -13.56 5.03 9.04
N VAL A 143 -12.71 4.02 9.00
CA VAL A 143 -12.82 2.79 9.80
C VAL A 143 -11.52 2.43 10.47
N GLN A 144 -11.59 1.70 11.58
CA GLN A 144 -10.48 0.89 12.09
C GLN A 144 -10.65 -0.53 11.61
N ILE A 145 -9.55 -1.12 11.16
CA ILE A 145 -9.53 -2.46 10.54
C ILE A 145 -8.48 -3.33 11.20
N GLN A 146 -8.69 -4.62 11.14
CA GLN A 146 -7.71 -5.63 11.54
C GLN A 146 -7.81 -6.86 10.64
N ASP A 147 -6.75 -7.68 10.66
CA ASP A 147 -6.75 -8.92 9.91
C ASP A 147 -7.75 -9.91 10.50
N VAL A 148 -8.28 -10.77 9.64
CA VAL A 148 -9.15 -11.88 10.03
C VAL A 148 -8.27 -13.06 10.44
N ASP A 149 -8.39 -13.54 11.66
CA ASP A 149 -7.75 -14.79 12.11
C ASP A 149 -8.70 -16.00 11.95
N GLU A 150 -8.16 -17.20 12.19
CA GLU A 150 -8.93 -18.44 12.05
C GLU A 150 -10.13 -18.52 13.01
N GLY A 151 -9.99 -18.00 14.22
CA GLY A 151 -11.06 -17.95 15.22
C GLY A 151 -12.21 -17.04 14.79
N MET A 152 -11.86 -15.84 14.29
CA MET A 152 -12.82 -14.88 13.73
C MET A 152 -13.51 -15.44 12.49
N ALA A 153 -12.77 -16.07 11.59
CA ALA A 153 -13.33 -16.67 10.39
C ALA A 153 -14.39 -17.73 10.71
N LYS A 154 -14.11 -18.60 11.69
CA LYS A 154 -15.08 -19.59 12.19
C LYS A 154 -16.31 -18.95 12.85
N ALA A 155 -16.09 -17.94 13.71
CA ALA A 155 -17.17 -17.27 14.42
C ALA A 155 -18.11 -16.50 13.47
N LEU A 156 -17.56 -15.90 12.40
CA LEU A 156 -18.28 -15.13 11.39
C LEU A 156 -18.72 -15.96 10.19
N GLN A 157 -18.54 -17.28 10.22
CA GLN A 157 -18.92 -18.24 9.16
C GLN A 157 -18.34 -17.87 7.78
N LEU A 158 -17.08 -17.41 7.76
CA LEU A 158 -16.39 -17.05 6.52
C LEU A 158 -15.84 -18.31 5.81
N ASN A 159 -15.82 -18.26 4.49
CA ASN A 159 -15.18 -19.29 3.65
C ASN A 159 -13.66 -19.02 3.50
N GLY A 160 -12.95 -18.95 4.62
CA GLY A 160 -11.53 -18.62 4.68
C GLY A 160 -11.28 -17.36 5.53
N TRP A 161 -10.03 -16.96 5.65
CA TRP A 161 -9.59 -15.81 6.47
C TRP A 161 -9.12 -14.59 5.66
N ASN A 162 -9.43 -14.55 4.36
CA ASN A 162 -9.15 -13.38 3.53
C ASN A 162 -10.14 -12.26 3.82
N GLY A 163 -9.64 -11.01 3.77
CA GLY A 163 -10.43 -9.83 4.02
C GLY A 163 -9.94 -9.04 5.24
N ALA A 164 -10.60 -7.93 5.50
CA ALA A 164 -10.33 -7.08 6.64
C ALA A 164 -11.61 -6.85 7.44
N ILE A 165 -11.58 -7.15 8.74
CA ILE A 165 -12.72 -6.94 9.63
C ILE A 165 -12.73 -5.50 10.13
N ILE A 166 -13.91 -4.89 10.17
CA ILE A 166 -14.15 -3.56 10.73
C ILE A 166 -14.26 -3.69 12.26
N SER A 167 -13.26 -3.20 12.97
CA SER A 167 -13.27 -3.16 14.43
C SER A 167 -14.02 -1.95 14.97
N GLN A 168 -14.01 -0.83 14.22
CA GLN A 168 -14.74 0.40 14.55
C GLN A 168 -15.07 1.21 13.31
N VAL A 169 -16.25 1.83 13.28
CA VAL A 169 -16.63 2.88 12.33
C VAL A 169 -16.50 4.24 13.01
N ILE A 170 -15.83 5.18 12.35
CA ILE A 170 -15.61 6.53 12.85
C ILE A 170 -16.88 7.36 12.61
N LYS A 171 -17.32 8.13 13.60
CA LYS A 171 -18.47 9.04 13.46
C LYS A 171 -18.24 10.11 12.40
N ASN A 172 -19.30 10.45 11.67
CA ASN A 172 -19.29 11.44 10.58
C ASN A 172 -18.27 11.07 9.49
N SER A 173 -18.10 9.78 9.23
CA SER A 173 -17.20 9.26 8.21
C SER A 173 -17.95 8.74 6.98
N PRO A 174 -17.28 8.64 5.82
CA PRO A 174 -17.85 8.01 4.64
C PRO A 174 -18.40 6.59 4.87
N ALA A 175 -17.77 5.83 5.75
CA ALA A 175 -18.21 4.49 6.11
C ALA A 175 -19.53 4.50 6.86
N GLU A 176 -19.69 5.41 7.84
CA GLU A 176 -20.95 5.58 8.58
C GLU A 176 -22.08 5.99 7.64
N ASP A 177 -21.84 6.98 6.78
CA ASP A 177 -22.83 7.48 5.80
C ASP A 177 -23.28 6.39 4.83
N ALA A 178 -22.39 5.48 4.48
CA ALA A 178 -22.67 4.35 3.58
C ALA A 178 -23.27 3.13 4.29
N GLY A 179 -23.44 3.18 5.61
CA GLY A 179 -23.99 2.08 6.39
C GLY A 179 -23.05 0.89 6.59
N VAL A 180 -21.72 1.14 6.61
CA VAL A 180 -20.74 0.15 7.09
C VAL A 180 -20.90 -0.01 8.60
N GLU A 181 -20.81 -1.22 9.10
CA GLU A 181 -21.01 -1.53 10.51
C GLU A 181 -19.78 -2.24 11.10
N LYS A 182 -19.66 -2.19 12.42
CA LYS A 182 -18.69 -2.98 13.16
C LYS A 182 -18.94 -4.48 12.91
N GLN A 183 -17.88 -5.26 12.77
CA GLN A 183 -17.87 -6.68 12.42
C GLN A 183 -18.16 -6.99 10.94
N ASP A 184 -18.39 -6.01 10.07
CA ASP A 184 -18.34 -6.24 8.64
C ASP A 184 -16.94 -6.75 8.26
N VAL A 185 -16.88 -7.72 7.36
CA VAL A 185 -15.61 -8.18 6.78
C VAL A 185 -15.57 -7.74 5.32
N ILE A 186 -14.73 -6.78 4.98
CA ILE A 186 -14.57 -6.32 3.61
C ILE A 186 -13.71 -7.34 2.86
N ILE A 187 -14.26 -7.92 1.78
CA ILE A 187 -13.64 -8.96 0.97
C ILE A 187 -13.27 -8.50 -0.44
N ALA A 188 -13.83 -7.38 -0.92
CA ALA A 188 -13.41 -6.77 -2.18
C ALA A 188 -13.69 -5.27 -2.21
N VAL A 189 -12.85 -4.52 -2.96
CA VAL A 189 -12.99 -3.10 -3.28
C VAL A 189 -12.98 -2.95 -4.80
N ASN A 190 -14.04 -2.39 -5.38
CA ASN A 190 -14.22 -2.24 -6.84
C ASN A 190 -14.02 -3.56 -7.63
N GLY A 191 -14.30 -4.70 -7.01
CA GLY A 191 -14.11 -6.04 -7.59
C GLY A 191 -12.71 -6.62 -7.39
N VAL A 192 -11.74 -5.85 -6.89
CA VAL A 192 -10.42 -6.35 -6.50
C VAL A 192 -10.52 -6.99 -5.13
N LYS A 193 -10.06 -8.23 -5.00
CA LYS A 193 -10.09 -9.00 -3.76
C LYS A 193 -9.26 -8.31 -2.67
N VAL A 194 -9.74 -8.37 -1.44
CA VAL A 194 -9.01 -7.94 -0.24
C VAL A 194 -8.44 -9.17 0.44
N ASP A 195 -7.12 -9.21 0.60
CA ASP A 195 -6.45 -10.33 1.27
C ASP A 195 -6.27 -10.08 2.76
N ASP A 196 -5.95 -8.86 3.17
CA ASP A 196 -5.72 -8.44 4.55
C ASP A 196 -6.05 -6.95 4.78
N SER A 197 -5.86 -6.47 6.01
CA SER A 197 -6.13 -5.08 6.39
C SER A 197 -5.19 -4.08 5.70
N SER A 198 -3.94 -4.45 5.44
CA SER A 198 -2.97 -3.61 4.74
C SER A 198 -3.35 -3.45 3.27
N ASN A 199 -3.76 -4.54 2.63
CA ASN A 199 -4.27 -4.52 1.26
C ASN A 199 -5.53 -3.65 1.14
N LEU A 200 -6.51 -3.79 2.08
CA LEU A 200 -7.67 -2.89 2.12
C LEU A 200 -7.26 -1.42 2.25
N LYS A 201 -6.34 -1.11 3.18
CA LYS A 201 -5.82 0.26 3.35
C LYS A 201 -5.24 0.81 2.04
N ASN A 202 -4.45 0.02 1.32
CA ASN A 202 -3.84 0.42 0.05
C ASN A 202 -4.90 0.64 -1.03
N LEU A 203 -5.87 -0.28 -1.20
CA LEU A 203 -6.94 -0.16 -2.18
C LEU A 203 -7.81 1.09 -1.95
N ILE A 204 -8.17 1.39 -0.70
CA ILE A 204 -8.93 2.61 -0.36
C ILE A 204 -8.09 3.87 -0.59
N SER A 205 -6.83 3.86 -0.18
CA SER A 205 -5.92 5.01 -0.31
C SER A 205 -5.50 5.28 -1.75
N SER A 206 -5.57 4.29 -2.63
CA SER A 206 -5.40 4.45 -4.07
C SER A 206 -6.59 5.15 -4.73
N GLY A 207 -7.79 5.21 -4.14
CA GLY A 207 -8.92 6.03 -4.56
C GLY A 207 -8.68 7.52 -4.28
N ARG A 208 -9.30 8.41 -5.05
CA ARG A 208 -9.30 9.85 -4.80
C ARG A 208 -10.46 10.23 -3.87
N PRO A 209 -10.35 11.32 -3.10
CA PRO A 209 -11.51 11.89 -2.43
C PRO A 209 -12.66 12.11 -3.40
N HIS A 210 -13.87 11.85 -2.94
CA HIS A 210 -15.13 11.93 -3.70
C HIS A 210 -15.34 10.80 -4.73
N ASP A 211 -14.40 9.87 -4.91
CA ASP A 211 -14.62 8.67 -5.73
C ASP A 211 -15.70 7.78 -5.10
N LYS A 212 -16.60 7.27 -5.96
CA LYS A 212 -17.57 6.25 -5.58
C LYS A 212 -16.91 4.89 -5.62
N THR A 213 -16.71 4.30 -4.45
CA THR A 213 -16.03 3.02 -4.26
C THR A 213 -17.06 1.94 -3.89
N LYS A 214 -17.06 0.84 -4.62
CA LYS A 214 -17.90 -0.32 -4.34
C LYS A 214 -17.19 -1.25 -3.36
N LEU A 215 -17.78 -1.49 -2.21
CA LEU A 215 -17.34 -2.48 -1.23
C LEU A 215 -18.19 -3.73 -1.35
N THR A 216 -17.55 -4.89 -1.40
CA THR A 216 -18.21 -6.18 -1.15
C THR A 216 -17.76 -6.64 0.24
N LEU A 217 -18.71 -6.93 1.10
CA LEU A 217 -18.46 -7.32 2.49
C LEU A 217 -19.34 -8.49 2.91
N ILE A 218 -18.94 -9.18 3.98
CA ILE A 218 -19.76 -10.17 4.66
C ILE A 218 -20.28 -9.56 5.96
N ARG A 219 -21.58 -9.63 6.17
CA ARG A 219 -22.30 -9.22 7.39
C ARG A 219 -23.27 -10.34 7.78
N ASP A 220 -23.16 -10.84 9.02
CA ASP A 220 -24.00 -11.94 9.53
C ASP A 220 -24.01 -13.17 8.60
N GLY A 221 -22.84 -13.53 8.07
CA GLY A 221 -22.67 -14.65 7.14
C GLY A 221 -23.17 -14.40 5.70
N HIS A 222 -23.66 -13.21 5.36
CA HIS A 222 -24.24 -12.89 4.06
C HIS A 222 -23.43 -11.83 3.32
N GLU A 223 -23.23 -12.03 2.01
CA GLU A 223 -22.61 -11.03 1.16
C GLU A 223 -23.50 -9.81 0.97
N LYS A 224 -22.93 -8.62 1.17
CA LYS A 224 -23.56 -7.32 0.90
C LYS A 224 -22.66 -6.48 0.02
N LYS A 225 -23.26 -5.60 -0.77
CA LYS A 225 -22.55 -4.62 -1.61
C LYS A 225 -22.98 -3.22 -1.20
N LEU A 226 -22.03 -2.40 -0.82
CA LEU A 226 -22.24 -0.99 -0.48
C LEU A 226 -21.46 -0.12 -1.46
N THR A 227 -21.95 1.10 -1.68
CA THR A 227 -21.20 2.13 -2.41
C THR A 227 -20.89 3.27 -1.45
N VAL A 228 -19.61 3.55 -1.29
CA VAL A 228 -19.11 4.60 -0.40
C VAL A 228 -18.51 5.70 -1.25
N THR A 229 -18.80 6.96 -0.92
CA THR A 229 -18.08 8.12 -1.47
C THR A 229 -16.89 8.40 -0.55
N LEU A 230 -15.65 8.20 -1.04
CA LEU A 230 -14.45 8.37 -0.21
C LEU A 230 -14.31 9.83 0.27
N GLY A 231 -13.88 10.00 1.52
CA GLY A 231 -13.50 11.29 2.08
C GLY A 231 -12.02 11.60 1.83
N ILE A 232 -11.59 12.77 2.30
CA ILE A 232 -10.16 13.13 2.38
C ILE A 232 -9.59 12.47 3.63
N ARG A 233 -8.46 11.75 3.47
CA ARG A 233 -7.76 11.17 4.62
C ARG A 233 -7.26 12.29 5.54
N PRO A 234 -7.67 12.33 6.81
CA PRO A 234 -7.15 13.28 7.78
C PRO A 234 -5.64 13.12 7.97
N GLY A 235 -4.98 14.20 8.39
CA GLY A 235 -3.56 14.15 8.76
C GLY A 235 -3.30 13.23 9.97
N GLU A 236 -2.07 12.75 10.13
CA GLU A 236 -1.73 11.80 11.20
C GLU A 236 -2.06 12.31 12.62
N LYS A 237 -1.87 13.60 12.87
CA LYS A 237 -2.23 14.21 14.17
C LYS A 237 -3.74 14.17 14.42
N GLU A 238 -4.53 14.51 13.42
CA GLU A 238 -5.99 14.52 13.46
C GLU A 238 -6.54 13.08 13.58
N LEU A 239 -5.94 12.12 12.88
CA LEU A 239 -6.26 10.69 13.03
C LEU A 239 -5.95 10.21 14.45
N ALA A 240 -4.78 10.56 15.01
CA ALA A 240 -4.40 10.17 16.36
C ALA A 240 -5.36 10.76 17.40
N GLU A 241 -5.85 11.98 17.22
CA GLU A 241 -6.86 12.59 18.08
C GLU A 241 -8.21 11.89 17.94
N THR A 242 -8.63 11.57 16.73
CA THR A 242 -9.88 10.86 16.46
C THR A 242 -9.90 9.48 17.13
N TYR A 243 -8.79 8.75 17.05
CA TYR A 243 -8.65 7.43 17.70
C TYR A 243 -8.58 7.52 19.22
N ARG A 244 -7.88 8.52 19.80
CA ARG A 244 -7.85 8.75 21.23
C ARG A 244 -9.20 9.13 21.83
N TYR A 245 -10.06 9.81 21.07
CA TYR A 245 -11.39 10.16 21.53
C TYR A 245 -12.27 8.91 21.69
N GLY A 246 -12.12 7.93 20.80
CA GLY A 246 -12.78 6.62 20.93
C GLY A 246 -12.35 5.88 22.21
N GLU A 247 -11.05 5.77 22.47
CA GLU A 247 -10.51 5.09 23.66
C GLU A 247 -10.93 5.79 24.97
N LYS A 248 -10.90 7.13 25.04
CA LYS A 248 -11.36 7.89 26.22
C LYS A 248 -12.84 7.66 26.53
N LEU A 249 -13.68 7.47 25.54
CA LEU A 249 -15.09 7.19 25.75
C LEU A 249 -15.30 5.81 26.39
N PHE A 250 -14.50 4.81 26.03
CA PHE A 250 -14.50 3.49 26.65
C PHE A 250 -14.00 3.55 28.11
N ASP A 251 -12.98 4.36 28.39
CA ASP A 251 -12.47 4.57 29.77
C ASP A 251 -13.51 5.25 30.67
N ILE A 252 -14.24 6.24 30.16
CA ILE A 252 -15.29 6.97 30.91
C ILE A 252 -16.50 6.08 31.18
N LEU A 253 -16.81 5.14 30.27
CA LEU A 253 -17.95 4.23 30.40
C LEU A 253 -17.61 2.95 31.17
N GLY A 254 -16.35 2.77 31.60
CA GLY A 254 -15.93 1.60 32.39
C GLY A 254 -15.97 0.27 31.60
N LEU A 255 -15.90 0.32 30.29
CA LEU A 255 -16.02 -0.82 29.38
C LEU A 255 -14.66 -1.42 28.97
N ARG A 256 -13.65 -1.40 29.86
CA ARG A 256 -12.45 -2.21 29.64
C ARG A 256 -12.76 -3.68 29.92
N VAL A 257 -12.57 -4.52 28.91
CA VAL A 257 -12.43 -5.96 29.03
C VAL A 257 -10.95 -6.30 29.09
#